data_cc360f09c9e6b3d62c5e8452d5282939
#
_entry.id   cc360f09c9e6b3d62c5e8452d5282939
#
_cell.length_a   1.000
_cell.length_b   1.000
_cell.length_c   1.000
_cell.angle_alpha   90.00
_cell.angle_beta   90.00
_cell.angle_gamma   90.00
#
_symmetry.space_group_name_H-M   'P 1'
#
loop_
_entity.id
_entity.type
_entity.pdbx_description
1 polymer ?
#
loop_
_entity_poly.entity_id
_entity_poly.type
_entity_poly.pdbx_seq_one_letter_code
_entity_poly.pdbx_strand_id
1 'polypeptide(L)'
;LIVGQRWDLEVTQELSFAPGWEAALRGRLQSEGKRHLRAGSDYFIFPRKCFEHIPDFSIGRAGWDNWMIYEARRQSWAVVDATPDVDIIHQNHDYSHLPNSQPHYRLPETGENIRLAGGRRTIFNLDDASHRLVDGKLKKMPVTWKRFWRELQNTPLLKFGNYTLTQILFQLFHPHIAKIEKAKQAEMDSKLAKSGLVKKE
;
A
#
# COMPACT_ATOMS: atom_id res chain seq x y z
N LEU A 1 3.91 -12.68 -4.97
CA LEU A 1 3.34 -11.93 -3.86
C LEU A 1 1.83 -11.84 -4.03
N ILE A 2 1.05 -12.34 -3.05
CA ILE A 2 -0.41 -12.21 -3.00
C ILE A 2 -0.73 -11.11 -2.00
N VAL A 3 -1.58 -10.19 -2.41
CA VAL A 3 -2.01 -9.02 -1.63
C VAL A 3 -3.48 -8.71 -1.95
N GLY A 4 -4.15 -7.91 -1.14
CA GLY A 4 -5.51 -7.46 -1.45
C GLY A 4 -5.99 -6.37 -0.50
N GLN A 5 -7.18 -5.85 -0.81
CA GLN A 5 -7.87 -4.88 0.03
C GLN A 5 -8.53 -5.59 1.20
N ARG A 6 -8.73 -4.83 2.26
CA ARG A 6 -9.56 -5.21 3.39
C ARG A 6 -10.96 -4.62 3.29
N TRP A 7 -11.84 -5.10 4.13
CA TRP A 7 -13.09 -4.45 4.50
C TRP A 7 -12.94 -3.79 5.86
N ASP A 8 -13.28 -2.53 5.95
CA ASP A 8 -13.42 -1.83 7.22
C ASP A 8 -14.83 -2.07 7.78
N LEU A 9 -14.94 -2.61 8.98
CA LEU A 9 -16.20 -2.94 9.65
C LEU A 9 -16.14 -2.53 11.12
N GLU A 10 -17.22 -1.96 11.63
CA GLU A 10 -17.36 -1.66 13.04
C GLU A 10 -17.79 -2.92 13.80
N VAL A 11 -16.91 -3.48 14.63
CA VAL A 11 -17.21 -4.66 15.47
C VAL A 11 -17.10 -4.25 16.93
N THR A 12 -18.22 -3.84 17.53
CA THR A 12 -18.29 -3.32 18.90
C THR A 12 -18.48 -4.38 19.97
N GLN A 13 -18.79 -5.62 19.58
CA GLN A 13 -19.01 -6.75 20.47
C GLN A 13 -18.06 -7.89 20.15
N GLU A 14 -17.67 -8.65 21.16
CA GLU A 14 -16.89 -9.86 21.00
C GLU A 14 -17.61 -10.87 20.09
N LEU A 15 -16.85 -11.53 19.24
CA LEU A 15 -17.37 -12.60 18.41
C LEU A 15 -17.58 -13.84 19.27
N SER A 16 -18.81 -14.36 19.30
CA SER A 16 -19.16 -15.51 20.13
C SER A 16 -18.56 -16.83 19.66
N PHE A 17 -18.13 -16.90 18.39
CA PHE A 17 -17.70 -18.15 17.72
C PHE A 17 -18.70 -19.29 17.80
N ALA A 18 -19.97 -19.02 18.16
CA ALA A 18 -21.07 -19.98 18.15
C ALA A 18 -21.41 -20.41 16.70
N PRO A 19 -22.06 -21.57 16.51
CA PRO A 19 -22.48 -22.00 15.19
C PRO A 19 -23.19 -20.90 14.40
N GLY A 20 -22.76 -20.63 13.18
CA GLY A 20 -23.34 -19.60 12.32
C GLY A 20 -22.70 -18.19 12.45
N TRP A 21 -21.74 -17.99 13.35
CA TRP A 21 -21.08 -16.68 13.53
C TRP A 21 -20.43 -16.14 12.25
N GLU A 22 -19.83 -17.01 11.43
CA GLU A 22 -19.22 -16.61 10.15
C GLU A 22 -20.27 -16.07 9.17
N ALA A 23 -21.42 -16.75 9.05
CA ALA A 23 -22.49 -16.31 8.18
C ALA A 23 -23.08 -14.97 8.63
N ALA A 24 -23.26 -14.79 9.94
CA ALA A 24 -23.70 -13.53 10.52
C ALA A 24 -22.70 -12.39 10.26
N LEU A 25 -21.40 -12.64 10.46
CA LEU A 25 -20.34 -11.66 10.20
C LEU A 25 -20.26 -11.30 8.71
N ARG A 26 -20.37 -12.29 7.81
CA ARG A 26 -20.42 -12.04 6.35
C ARG A 26 -21.66 -11.25 5.95
N GLY A 27 -22.81 -11.52 6.56
CA GLY A 27 -24.02 -10.72 6.36
C GLY A 27 -23.83 -9.26 6.74
N ARG A 28 -23.24 -9.01 7.91
CA ARG A 28 -22.87 -7.65 8.36
C ARG A 28 -21.86 -6.99 7.41
N LEU A 29 -20.87 -7.74 6.93
CA LEU A 29 -19.88 -7.23 6.00
C LEU A 29 -20.54 -6.71 4.71
N GLN A 30 -21.54 -7.42 4.19
CA GLN A 30 -22.25 -7.02 2.98
C GLN A 30 -23.12 -5.78 3.17
N SER A 31 -23.71 -5.60 4.36
CA SER A 31 -24.62 -4.48 4.65
C SER A 31 -23.93 -3.23 5.20
N GLU A 32 -22.89 -3.39 6.00
CA GLU A 32 -22.25 -2.32 6.77
C GLU A 32 -20.79 -2.07 6.37
N GLY A 33 -20.12 -3.09 5.81
CA GLY A 33 -18.70 -3.04 5.50
C GLY A 33 -18.37 -2.04 4.39
N LYS A 34 -17.21 -1.40 4.51
CA LYS A 34 -16.68 -0.50 3.49
C LYS A 34 -15.36 -1.06 2.96
N ARG A 35 -15.26 -1.22 1.64
CA ARG A 35 -14.00 -1.63 1.03
C ARG A 35 -12.96 -0.52 1.20
N HIS A 36 -11.82 -0.84 1.78
CA HIS A 36 -10.73 0.10 1.95
C HIS A 36 -10.15 0.54 0.59
N LEU A 37 -9.42 1.66 0.58
CA LEU A 37 -8.79 2.17 -0.65
C LEU A 37 -7.74 1.20 -1.17
N ARG A 38 -7.54 1.16 -2.48
CA ARG A 38 -6.50 0.32 -3.14
C ARG A 38 -5.06 0.69 -2.77
N ALA A 39 -4.87 1.81 -2.08
CA ALA A 39 -3.57 2.26 -1.58
C ALA A 39 -3.11 1.54 -0.32
N GLY A 40 -4.00 0.89 0.42
CA GLY A 40 -3.68 0.11 1.61
C GLY A 40 -3.82 -1.39 1.37
N SER A 41 -2.89 -2.17 1.88
CA SER A 41 -2.89 -3.64 1.83
C SER A 41 -2.59 -4.17 3.21
N ASP A 42 -3.42 -5.07 3.74
CA ASP A 42 -3.30 -5.54 5.12
C ASP A 42 -2.81 -6.98 5.24
N TYR A 43 -2.65 -7.66 4.12
CA TYR A 43 -2.09 -9.00 4.11
C TYR A 43 -1.15 -9.21 2.94
N PHE A 44 -0.10 -9.98 3.21
CA PHE A 44 0.95 -10.32 2.26
C PHE A 44 1.24 -11.80 2.39
N ILE A 45 1.06 -12.56 1.31
CA ILE A 45 1.40 -13.99 1.27
C ILE A 45 2.51 -14.14 0.23
N PHE A 46 3.65 -14.66 0.68
CA PHE A 46 4.83 -14.83 -0.16
C PHE A 46 5.69 -15.98 0.34
N PRO A 47 6.48 -16.63 -0.52
CA PRO A 47 7.40 -17.69 -0.11
C PRO A 47 8.44 -17.17 0.87
N ARG A 48 8.80 -18.00 1.86
CA ARG A 48 9.90 -17.69 2.77
C ARG A 48 11.18 -17.44 1.97
N LYS A 49 11.97 -16.44 2.36
CA LYS A 49 13.24 -16.05 1.73
C LYS A 49 13.14 -15.38 0.35
N CYS A 50 11.96 -14.97 -0.12
CA CYS A 50 11.90 -14.23 -1.38
C CYS A 50 12.34 -12.76 -1.24
N PHE A 51 12.12 -12.13 -0.10
CA PHE A 51 12.70 -10.82 0.24
C PHE A 51 14.01 -11.03 1.01
N GLU A 52 15.14 -10.92 0.32
CA GLU A 52 16.47 -11.09 0.92
C GLU A 52 16.82 -9.92 1.86
N HIS A 53 16.33 -8.74 1.51
CA HIS A 53 16.54 -7.54 2.31
C HIS A 53 15.27 -6.70 2.35
N ILE A 54 14.78 -6.43 3.53
CA ILE A 54 13.70 -5.49 3.80
C ILE A 54 14.31 -4.35 4.59
N PRO A 55 14.18 -3.08 4.15
CA PRO A 55 14.64 -1.95 4.93
C PRO A 55 14.01 -1.89 6.33
N ASP A 56 14.68 -1.22 7.25
CA ASP A 56 14.24 -1.09 8.65
C ASP A 56 13.04 -0.16 8.79
N PHE A 57 11.94 -0.55 8.17
CA PHE A 57 10.68 0.20 8.18
C PHE A 57 10.04 0.22 9.56
N SER A 58 9.47 1.36 9.91
CA SER A 58 8.52 1.47 11.02
C SER A 58 7.20 0.81 10.63
N ILE A 59 6.96 -0.40 11.12
CA ILE A 59 5.71 -1.15 10.91
C ILE A 59 4.54 -0.40 11.57
N GLY A 60 3.35 -0.42 10.95
CA GLY A 60 2.19 0.37 11.38
C GLY A 60 2.26 1.85 10.96
N ARG A 61 3.23 2.21 10.13
CA ARG A 61 3.31 3.50 9.44
C ARG A 61 3.20 3.28 7.93
N ALA A 62 2.69 4.28 7.19
CA ALA A 62 2.50 4.13 5.75
C ALA A 62 3.85 3.99 5.01
N GLY A 63 3.81 3.29 3.89
CA GLY A 63 4.88 3.20 2.91
C GLY A 63 5.61 1.85 2.83
N TRP A 64 5.71 1.08 3.91
CA TRP A 64 6.38 -0.23 3.88
C TRP A 64 5.58 -1.27 3.09
N ASP A 65 4.28 -1.28 3.27
CA ASP A 65 3.33 -2.14 2.56
C ASP A 65 3.34 -1.87 1.05
N ASN A 66 3.34 -0.62 0.68
CA ASN A 66 3.45 -0.16 -0.70
C ASN A 66 4.80 -0.52 -1.34
N TRP A 67 5.89 -0.42 -0.57
CA TRP A 67 7.22 -0.83 -1.03
C TRP A 67 7.29 -2.33 -1.31
N MET A 68 6.62 -3.18 -0.53
CA MET A 68 6.55 -4.63 -0.78
C MET A 68 6.01 -4.95 -2.18
N ILE A 69 4.99 -4.20 -2.61
CA ILE A 69 4.42 -4.33 -3.96
C ILE A 69 5.43 -3.87 -5.02
N TYR A 70 6.08 -2.73 -4.80
CA TYR A 70 7.12 -2.23 -5.71
C TYR A 70 8.26 -3.22 -5.85
N GLU A 71 8.81 -3.70 -4.74
CA GLU A 71 9.96 -4.61 -4.75
C GLU A 71 9.62 -5.92 -5.46
N ALA A 72 8.46 -6.50 -5.21
CA ALA A 72 7.99 -7.67 -5.94
C ALA A 72 7.88 -7.41 -7.46
N ARG A 73 7.38 -6.24 -7.86
CA ARG A 73 7.32 -5.84 -9.28
C ARG A 73 8.72 -5.62 -9.87
N ARG A 74 9.64 -5.02 -9.12
CA ARG A 74 11.04 -4.80 -9.53
C ARG A 74 11.75 -6.13 -9.74
N GLN A 75 11.50 -7.12 -8.90
CA GLN A 75 12.00 -8.49 -9.03
C GLN A 75 11.30 -9.28 -10.15
N SER A 76 10.36 -8.67 -10.86
CA SER A 76 9.55 -9.32 -11.90
C SER A 76 8.68 -10.47 -11.38
N TRP A 77 8.35 -10.49 -10.10
CA TRP A 77 7.42 -11.48 -9.54
C TRP A 77 5.98 -11.17 -9.94
N ALA A 78 5.17 -12.22 -9.98
CA ALA A 78 3.73 -12.05 -10.07
C ALA A 78 3.22 -11.40 -8.77
N VAL A 79 2.67 -10.19 -8.89
CA VAL A 79 1.89 -9.54 -7.82
C VAL A 79 0.42 -9.79 -8.11
N VAL A 80 -0.24 -10.51 -7.21
CA VAL A 80 -1.60 -11.01 -7.37
C VAL A 80 -2.54 -10.22 -6.47
N ASP A 81 -3.45 -9.47 -7.06
CA ASP A 81 -4.58 -8.87 -6.34
C ASP A 81 -5.63 -9.96 -6.06
N ALA A 82 -5.70 -10.42 -4.83
CA ALA A 82 -6.66 -11.46 -4.39
C ALA A 82 -7.95 -10.87 -3.80
N THR A 83 -8.14 -9.57 -3.89
CA THR A 83 -9.35 -8.87 -3.40
C THR A 83 -10.68 -9.51 -3.82
N PRO A 84 -10.83 -10.09 -5.04
CA PRO A 84 -12.08 -10.71 -5.42
C PRO A 84 -12.43 -11.98 -4.63
N ASP A 85 -11.42 -12.74 -4.19
CA ASP A 85 -11.61 -14.08 -3.61
C ASP A 85 -11.30 -14.13 -2.11
N VAL A 86 -10.62 -13.11 -1.57
CA VAL A 86 -10.19 -13.09 -0.17
C VAL A 86 -10.76 -11.88 0.54
N ASP A 87 -11.64 -12.13 1.49
CA ASP A 87 -12.18 -11.11 2.37
C ASP A 87 -11.38 -11.06 3.68
N ILE A 88 -10.71 -9.94 3.92
CA ILE A 88 -10.12 -9.61 5.22
C ILE A 88 -10.99 -8.54 5.86
N ILE A 89 -11.41 -8.79 7.10
CA ILE A 89 -12.20 -7.87 7.88
C ILE A 89 -11.29 -7.18 8.88
N HIS A 90 -11.24 -5.86 8.79
CA HIS A 90 -10.46 -5.00 9.67
C HIS A 90 -11.42 -4.28 10.62
N GLN A 91 -11.18 -4.44 11.92
CA GLN A 91 -11.88 -3.69 12.96
C GLN A 91 -11.58 -2.20 12.83
N ASN A 92 -12.60 -1.38 12.74
CA ASN A 92 -12.42 0.06 12.80
C ASN A 92 -11.86 0.48 14.17
N HIS A 93 -10.91 1.38 14.13
CA HIS A 93 -10.36 2.02 15.32
C HIS A 93 -9.99 3.48 15.00
N ASP A 94 -9.94 4.28 16.03
CA ASP A 94 -9.42 5.64 15.95
C ASP A 94 -7.89 5.69 16.04
N TYR A 95 -7.34 6.89 16.04
CA TYR A 95 -5.91 7.14 16.20
C TYR A 95 -5.53 7.61 17.61
N SER A 96 -6.36 7.36 18.62
CA SER A 96 -6.15 7.83 20.01
C SER A 96 -4.84 7.32 20.61
N HIS A 97 -4.37 6.16 20.15
CA HIS A 97 -3.08 5.57 20.54
C HIS A 97 -1.85 6.25 19.92
N LEU A 98 -2.04 7.18 18.97
CA LEU A 98 -0.95 7.90 18.32
C LEU A 98 -0.79 9.32 18.87
N PRO A 99 0.41 9.91 18.78
CA PRO A 99 0.66 11.27 19.23
C PRO A 99 -0.34 12.27 18.64
N ASN A 100 -0.97 13.06 19.51
CA ASN A 100 -2.01 14.05 19.16
C ASN A 100 -3.22 13.46 18.40
N SER A 101 -3.50 12.15 18.56
CA SER A 101 -4.58 11.44 17.84
C SER A 101 -4.56 11.66 16.33
N GLN A 102 -3.38 11.92 15.76
CA GLN A 102 -3.25 12.20 14.34
C GLN A 102 -3.05 10.91 13.53
N PRO A 103 -3.56 10.87 12.28
CA PRO A 103 -3.36 9.71 11.42
C PRO A 103 -1.89 9.36 11.18
N HIS A 104 -1.57 8.07 11.18
CA HIS A 104 -0.20 7.55 11.04
C HIS A 104 0.56 8.11 9.82
N TYR A 105 -0.13 8.40 8.70
CA TYR A 105 0.48 8.95 7.49
C TYR A 105 0.97 10.41 7.63
N ARG A 106 0.67 11.08 8.76
CA ARG A 106 1.18 12.43 9.09
C ARG A 106 2.38 12.41 10.02
N LEU A 107 2.75 11.25 10.52
CA LEU A 107 3.88 11.09 11.44
C LEU A 107 5.22 11.11 10.70
N PRO A 108 6.31 11.58 11.34
CA PRO A 108 7.63 11.65 10.72
C PRO A 108 8.15 10.27 10.30
N GLU A 109 7.81 9.20 11.01
CA GLU A 109 8.19 7.83 10.66
C GLU A 109 7.65 7.39 9.29
N THR A 110 6.52 7.93 8.85
CA THR A 110 6.04 7.72 7.48
C THR A 110 6.96 8.38 6.46
N GLY A 111 7.48 9.56 6.77
CA GLY A 111 8.51 10.21 5.95
C GLY A 111 9.78 9.39 5.86
N GLU A 112 10.22 8.81 6.98
CA GLU A 112 11.37 7.92 7.02
C GLU A 112 11.13 6.63 6.22
N ASN A 113 9.97 6.01 6.34
CA ASN A 113 9.60 4.85 5.52
C ASN A 113 9.68 5.17 4.02
N ILE A 114 9.17 6.33 3.59
CA ILE A 114 9.25 6.75 2.18
C ILE A 114 10.71 6.95 1.76
N ARG A 115 11.57 7.50 2.62
CA ARG A 115 13.01 7.66 2.36
C ARG A 115 13.69 6.31 2.23
N LEU A 116 13.47 5.39 3.18
CA LEU A 116 14.01 4.03 3.17
C LEU A 116 13.52 3.21 1.97
N ALA A 117 12.29 3.45 1.52
CA ALA A 117 11.73 2.85 0.31
C ALA A 117 12.44 3.29 -0.98
N GLY A 118 13.26 4.35 -0.94
CA GLY A 118 13.88 4.95 -2.12
C GLY A 118 13.06 6.09 -2.73
N GLY A 119 12.07 6.62 -2.03
CA GLY A 119 11.29 7.80 -2.42
C GLY A 119 9.85 7.48 -2.87
N ARG A 120 9.12 8.52 -3.25
CA ARG A 120 7.67 8.39 -3.55
C ARG A 120 7.35 7.52 -4.77
N ARG A 121 8.27 7.40 -5.73
CA ARG A 121 8.01 6.58 -6.94
C ARG A 121 8.07 5.08 -6.67
N THR A 122 8.56 4.66 -5.51
CA THR A 122 8.55 3.26 -5.05
C THR A 122 7.31 2.90 -4.22
N ILE A 123 6.40 3.85 -4.01
CA ILE A 123 5.15 3.64 -3.26
C ILE A 123 4.07 3.15 -4.22
N PHE A 124 4.04 1.84 -4.41
CA PHE A 124 3.08 1.15 -5.29
C PHE A 124 1.80 0.78 -4.54
N ASN A 125 0.77 0.42 -5.28
CA ASN A 125 -0.50 -0.02 -4.73
C ASN A 125 -1.12 -1.14 -5.58
N LEU A 126 -2.34 -1.58 -5.28
CA LEU A 126 -2.99 -2.68 -5.99
C LEU A 126 -3.28 -2.38 -7.48
N ASP A 127 -3.23 -1.12 -7.92
CA ASP A 127 -3.28 -0.79 -9.35
C ASP A 127 -2.02 -1.25 -10.10
N ASP A 128 -0.92 -1.53 -9.37
CA ASP A 128 0.34 -2.05 -9.91
C ASP A 128 0.41 -3.59 -9.90
N ALA A 129 -0.61 -4.29 -9.41
CA ALA A 129 -0.65 -5.75 -9.46
C ALA A 129 -0.59 -6.25 -10.92
N SER A 130 0.16 -7.32 -11.18
CA SER A 130 0.29 -7.90 -12.51
C SER A 130 -0.79 -8.94 -12.82
N HIS A 131 -1.33 -9.54 -11.77
CA HIS A 131 -2.34 -10.61 -11.83
C HIS A 131 -3.46 -10.34 -10.84
N ARG A 132 -4.55 -11.09 -10.98
CA ARG A 132 -5.65 -11.14 -10.02
C ARG A 132 -6.09 -12.58 -9.79
N LEU A 133 -6.57 -12.86 -8.59
CA LEU A 133 -7.25 -14.10 -8.25
C LEU A 133 -8.75 -13.89 -8.42
N VAL A 134 -9.40 -14.74 -9.21
CA VAL A 134 -10.86 -14.68 -9.45
C VAL A 134 -11.40 -16.09 -9.62
N ASP A 135 -12.34 -16.49 -8.77
CA ASP A 135 -12.92 -17.83 -8.71
C ASP A 135 -11.84 -18.93 -8.56
N GLY A 136 -10.86 -18.69 -7.67
CA GLY A 136 -9.73 -19.59 -7.44
C GLY A 136 -8.74 -19.69 -8.59
N LYS A 137 -8.88 -18.85 -9.64
CA LYS A 137 -8.02 -18.89 -10.82
C LYS A 137 -7.17 -17.65 -10.95
N LEU A 138 -5.89 -17.87 -11.21
CA LEU A 138 -4.96 -16.80 -11.50
C LEU A 138 -5.17 -16.27 -12.92
N LYS A 139 -5.47 -14.99 -13.05
CA LYS A 139 -5.67 -14.29 -14.31
C LYS A 139 -4.72 -13.10 -14.40
N LYS A 140 -4.20 -12.79 -15.59
CA LYS A 140 -3.50 -11.52 -15.82
C LYS A 140 -4.45 -10.35 -15.59
N MET A 141 -3.92 -9.25 -15.10
CA MET A 141 -4.71 -8.01 -15.03
C MET A 141 -5.13 -7.56 -16.42
N PRO A 142 -6.38 -7.09 -16.60
CA PRO A 142 -6.83 -6.61 -17.90
C PRO A 142 -6.02 -5.39 -18.35
N VAL A 143 -5.72 -5.32 -19.64
CA VAL A 143 -5.10 -4.15 -20.24
C VAL A 143 -6.15 -3.07 -20.40
N THR A 144 -6.04 -2.03 -19.60
CA THR A 144 -6.86 -0.82 -19.72
C THR A 144 -5.97 0.36 -20.09
N TRP A 145 -6.55 1.42 -20.65
CA TRP A 145 -5.80 2.63 -20.99
C TRP A 145 -5.09 3.25 -19.77
N LYS A 146 -5.78 3.33 -18.62
CA LYS A 146 -5.20 3.78 -17.35
C LYS A 146 -3.99 2.94 -16.97
N ARG A 147 -4.10 1.61 -17.07
CA ARG A 147 -3.02 0.70 -16.74
C ARG A 147 -1.85 0.82 -17.70
N PHE A 148 -2.10 0.95 -18.99
CA PHE A 148 -1.05 1.14 -20.00
C PHE A 148 -0.17 2.35 -19.65
N TRP A 149 -0.77 3.51 -19.39
CA TRP A 149 -0.02 4.71 -19.01
C TRP A 149 0.72 4.56 -17.68
N ARG A 150 0.14 3.89 -16.71
CA ARG A 150 0.79 3.60 -15.43
C ARG A 150 2.00 2.69 -15.58
N GLU A 151 1.90 1.63 -16.36
CA GLU A 151 3.03 0.74 -16.68
C GLU A 151 4.12 1.48 -17.44
N LEU A 152 3.76 2.28 -18.46
CA LEU A 152 4.71 3.09 -19.22
C LEU A 152 5.49 4.05 -18.29
N GLN A 153 4.79 4.74 -17.40
CA GLN A 153 5.39 5.66 -16.43
C GLN A 153 6.36 4.95 -15.48
N ASN A 154 6.02 3.74 -15.02
CA ASN A 154 6.78 3.01 -14.02
C ASN A 154 7.91 2.15 -14.63
N THR A 155 7.87 1.89 -15.93
CA THR A 155 8.86 1.05 -16.64
C THR A 155 10.32 1.49 -16.42
N PRO A 156 10.68 2.78 -16.48
CA PRO A 156 12.07 3.19 -16.26
C PRO A 156 12.59 2.79 -14.87
N LEU A 157 11.75 2.93 -13.84
CA LEU A 157 12.11 2.54 -12.48
C LEU A 157 12.21 1.01 -12.34
N LEU A 158 11.20 0.28 -12.84
CA LEU A 158 11.11 -1.17 -12.70
C LEU A 158 12.18 -1.92 -13.49
N LYS A 159 12.53 -1.46 -14.69
CA LYS A 159 13.45 -2.17 -15.58
C LYS A 159 14.89 -1.68 -15.50
N PHE A 160 15.10 -0.40 -15.22
CA PHE A 160 16.42 0.23 -15.29
C PHE A 160 16.83 0.92 -13.98
N GLY A 161 15.99 0.87 -12.94
CA GLY A 161 16.23 1.59 -11.67
C GLY A 161 16.26 3.12 -11.84
N ASN A 162 15.74 3.64 -12.96
CA ASN A 162 15.83 5.06 -13.28
C ASN A 162 14.69 5.85 -12.62
N TYR A 163 14.92 6.25 -11.37
CA TYR A 163 13.99 7.06 -10.59
C TYR A 163 13.73 8.42 -11.24
N THR A 164 14.76 9.09 -11.72
CA THR A 164 14.68 10.43 -12.31
C THR A 164 13.74 10.47 -13.51
N LEU A 165 13.91 9.53 -14.44
CA LEU A 165 13.05 9.46 -15.63
C LEU A 165 11.60 9.16 -15.23
N THR A 166 11.37 8.24 -14.28
CA THR A 166 10.02 7.96 -13.76
C THR A 166 9.41 9.19 -13.10
N GLN A 167 10.19 9.98 -12.36
CA GLN A 167 9.74 11.22 -11.76
C GLN A 167 9.37 12.28 -12.82
N ILE A 168 10.14 12.40 -13.89
CA ILE A 168 9.84 13.31 -15.00
C ILE A 168 8.53 12.88 -15.69
N LEU A 169 8.38 11.61 -16.03
CA LEU A 169 7.15 11.09 -16.63
C LEU A 169 5.93 11.31 -15.73
N PHE A 170 6.08 11.10 -14.42
CA PHE A 170 5.01 11.38 -13.47
C PHE A 170 4.61 12.86 -13.47
N GLN A 171 5.57 13.76 -13.46
CA GLN A 171 5.30 15.22 -13.51
C GLN A 171 4.62 15.63 -14.80
N LEU A 172 4.99 15.03 -15.93
CA LEU A 172 4.37 15.31 -17.23
C LEU A 172 2.93 14.78 -17.30
N PHE A 173 2.68 13.57 -16.78
CA PHE A 173 1.35 12.95 -16.85
C PHE A 173 0.39 13.44 -15.74
N HIS A 174 0.93 13.91 -14.61
CA HIS A 174 0.16 14.31 -13.43
C HIS A 174 0.64 15.64 -12.82
N PRO A 175 0.70 16.75 -13.58
CA PRO A 175 1.32 17.99 -13.12
C PRO A 175 0.65 18.56 -11.85
N HIS A 176 -0.67 18.45 -11.76
CA HIS A 176 -1.40 18.90 -10.58
C HIS A 176 -1.05 18.08 -9.32
N ILE A 177 -1.01 16.74 -9.46
CA ILE A 177 -0.66 15.85 -8.35
C ILE A 177 0.81 16.06 -7.93
N ALA A 178 1.71 16.24 -8.89
CA ALA A 178 3.13 16.52 -8.62
C ALA A 178 3.33 17.80 -7.79
N LYS A 179 2.54 18.84 -8.06
CA LYS A 179 2.57 20.07 -7.26
C LYS A 179 2.13 19.83 -5.82
N ILE A 180 1.04 19.09 -5.62
CA ILE A 180 0.55 18.70 -4.28
C ILE A 180 1.58 17.84 -3.55
N GLU A 181 2.17 16.85 -4.22
CA GLU A 181 3.21 15.99 -3.64
C GLU A 181 4.43 16.79 -3.19
N LYS A 182 4.88 17.76 -3.99
CA LYS A 182 6.01 18.62 -3.63
C LYS A 182 5.75 19.41 -2.34
N ALA A 183 4.55 19.97 -2.19
CA ALA A 183 4.17 20.70 -0.98
C ALA A 183 4.12 19.76 0.26
N LYS A 184 3.51 18.57 0.11
CA LYS A 184 3.45 17.55 1.18
C LYS A 184 4.85 17.02 1.54
N GLN A 185 5.75 16.90 0.57
CA GLN A 185 7.12 16.48 0.82
C GLN A 185 7.86 17.50 1.67
N ALA A 186 7.78 18.78 1.33
CA ALA A 186 8.42 19.85 2.10
C ALA A 186 7.92 19.89 3.56
N GLU A 187 6.61 19.69 3.77
CA GLU A 187 6.05 19.57 5.14
C GLU A 187 6.62 18.36 5.88
N MET A 188 6.68 17.20 5.21
CA MET A 188 7.18 15.96 5.80
C MET A 188 8.67 16.05 6.13
N ASP A 189 9.49 16.62 5.24
CA ASP A 189 10.91 16.84 5.43
C ASP A 189 11.17 17.75 6.64
N SER A 190 10.35 18.78 6.83
CA SER A 190 10.40 19.64 8.00
C SER A 190 10.10 18.89 9.30
N LYS A 191 9.10 18.00 9.29
CA LYS A 191 8.77 17.15 10.45
C LYS A 191 9.89 16.14 10.74
N LEU A 192 10.42 15.51 9.70
CA LEU A 192 11.48 14.52 9.80
C LEU A 192 12.77 15.13 10.36
N ALA A 193 13.14 16.33 9.91
CA ALA A 193 14.30 17.06 10.43
C ALA A 193 14.16 17.42 11.93
N LYS A 194 12.94 17.66 12.40
CA LYS A 194 12.65 17.96 13.82
C LYS A 194 12.56 16.73 14.71
N SER A 195 12.31 15.55 14.13
CA SER A 195 12.10 14.31 14.89
C SER A 195 13.38 13.65 15.39
N GLY A 196 14.55 13.99 14.81
CA GLY A 196 15.82 13.33 15.10
C GLY A 196 15.94 11.90 14.55
N LEU A 197 14.98 11.41 13.78
CA LEU A 197 14.98 10.07 13.19
C LEU A 197 16.08 9.89 12.13
N VAL A 198 16.39 10.95 11.40
CA VAL A 198 17.49 10.94 10.43
C VAL A 198 18.76 11.35 11.16
N LYS A 199 19.70 10.42 11.36
CA LYS A 199 21.05 10.76 11.79
C LYS A 199 21.68 11.63 10.70
N LYS A 200 22.22 12.79 11.10
CA LYS A 200 23.10 13.55 10.22
C LYS A 200 24.33 12.68 9.96
N GLU A 201 24.50 12.23 8.73
CA GLU A 201 25.74 11.64 8.26
C GLU A 201 26.86 12.68 8.30
#